data_8c62f71b0ba186acd10d3c7bb6397299
#
_entry.id   8c62f71b0ba186acd10d3c7bb6397299
#
_cell.length_a   1.000
_cell.length_b   1.000
_cell.length_c   1.000
_cell.angle_alpha   90.00
_cell.angle_beta   90.00
_cell.angle_gamma   90.00
#
_symmetry.space_group_name_H-M   'P 1'
#
loop_
_entity.id
_entity.type
_entity.pdbx_description
1 polymer ?
#
loop_
_entity_poly.entity_id
_entity_poly.type
_entity_poly.pdbx_seq_one_letter_code
_entity_poly.pdbx_strand_id
1 'polypeptide(L)'
;MTSAPATSDTPFAIGDYTSAPLRLDMQVRFTNQSPATVFDVMGDPAQIQNWYVLAKDTVVDEQTAKDELQFEVDFILFGKVREEVLLWTPPQRYVYRAFGEHFPFKDYVALIEVEETAPNAGVLRWQQYFTEIEGEDNQRLHSVILPHLNEVSLQRLATLINGSDVSVVSHL
;
A
#
# COMPACT_ATOMS: atom_id res chain seq x y z
N MET A 1 35.07 17.48 1.63
CA MET A 1 34.83 16.24 0.86
C MET A 1 33.70 15.47 1.53
N THR A 2 32.48 15.68 1.06
CA THR A 2 31.28 15.01 1.58
C THR A 2 31.15 13.68 0.83
N SER A 3 31.36 12.56 1.53
CA SER A 3 31.12 11.22 1.01
C SER A 3 29.62 11.09 0.70
N ALA A 4 29.28 10.79 -0.54
CA ALA A 4 27.95 10.34 -0.90
C ALA A 4 27.63 9.03 -0.17
N PRO A 5 26.38 8.82 0.29
CA PRO A 5 26.02 7.56 0.87
C PRO A 5 26.18 6.46 -0.18
N ALA A 6 26.81 5.35 0.23
CA ALA A 6 26.96 4.18 -0.61
C ALA A 6 25.55 3.66 -0.97
N THR A 7 25.21 3.72 -2.24
CA THR A 7 24.03 3.01 -2.76
C THR A 7 24.30 1.52 -2.58
N SER A 8 23.53 0.86 -1.75
CA SER A 8 23.53 -0.60 -1.63
C SER A 8 23.12 -1.17 -3.00
N ASP A 9 24.07 -1.79 -3.70
CA ASP A 9 23.86 -2.45 -5.00
C ASP A 9 23.03 -3.74 -4.92
N THR A 10 22.41 -4.02 -3.78
CA THR A 10 21.56 -5.20 -3.62
C THR A 10 20.21 -4.93 -4.29
N PRO A 11 19.82 -5.71 -5.29
CA PRO A 11 18.52 -5.55 -5.93
C PRO A 11 17.39 -5.76 -4.91
N PHE A 12 16.34 -4.97 -5.00
CA PHE A 12 15.18 -5.08 -4.14
C PHE A 12 14.53 -6.47 -4.27
N ALA A 13 14.23 -7.09 -3.13
CA ALA A 13 13.46 -8.34 -3.06
C ALA A 13 12.44 -8.25 -1.93
N ILE A 14 11.16 -8.46 -2.24
CA ILE A 14 10.10 -8.45 -1.23
C ILE A 14 10.31 -9.52 -0.14
N GLY A 15 10.99 -10.62 -0.47
CA GLY A 15 11.35 -11.68 0.47
C GLY A 15 12.22 -11.23 1.64
N ASP A 16 12.85 -10.06 1.55
CA ASP A 16 13.62 -9.46 2.66
C ASP A 16 12.69 -8.86 3.73
N TYR A 17 11.41 -8.64 3.41
CA TYR A 17 10.42 -7.99 4.27
C TYR A 17 9.32 -8.94 4.74
N THR A 18 9.00 -9.97 3.96
CA THR A 18 7.97 -10.95 4.33
C THR A 18 8.19 -12.30 3.69
N SER A 19 7.82 -13.35 4.42
CA SER A 19 7.66 -14.72 3.91
C SER A 19 6.20 -15.11 3.68
N ALA A 20 5.25 -14.21 3.99
CA ALA A 20 3.84 -14.45 3.77
C ALA A 20 3.54 -14.51 2.26
N PRO A 21 2.55 -15.30 1.83
CA PRO A 21 2.21 -15.41 0.41
C PRO A 21 1.55 -14.15 -0.12
N LEU A 22 1.77 -13.86 -1.41
CA LEU A 22 1.01 -12.83 -2.14
C LEU A 22 -0.47 -13.26 -2.19
N ARG A 23 -1.35 -12.36 -1.77
CA ARG A 23 -2.80 -12.59 -1.73
C ARG A 23 -3.57 -11.71 -2.69
N LEU A 24 -3.20 -10.45 -2.78
CA LEU A 24 -3.81 -9.51 -3.72
C LEU A 24 -2.73 -8.80 -4.52
N ASP A 25 -2.90 -8.76 -5.84
CA ASP A 25 -2.08 -7.98 -6.77
C ASP A 25 -3.00 -6.98 -7.50
N MET A 26 -2.77 -5.71 -7.27
CA MET A 26 -3.65 -4.64 -7.69
C MET A 26 -2.89 -3.60 -8.52
N GLN A 27 -3.55 -3.07 -9.55
CA GLN A 27 -2.92 -2.11 -10.45
C GLN A 27 -3.88 -1.01 -10.87
N VAL A 28 -3.32 0.17 -11.08
CA VAL A 28 -3.98 1.31 -11.72
C VAL A 28 -3.02 1.90 -12.74
N ARG A 29 -3.43 2.05 -14.00
CA ARG A 29 -2.69 2.82 -15.00
C ARG A 29 -2.96 4.29 -14.79
N PHE A 30 -1.96 5.14 -14.96
CA PHE A 30 -2.12 6.59 -14.89
C PHE A 30 -1.51 7.28 -16.13
N THR A 31 -2.07 8.44 -16.46
CA THR A 31 -1.61 9.29 -17.56
C THR A 31 -1.67 10.75 -17.15
N ASN A 32 -0.87 11.59 -17.80
CA ASN A 32 -0.80 13.03 -17.52
C ASN A 32 -0.49 13.36 -16.04
N GLN A 33 0.23 12.48 -15.37
CA GLN A 33 0.70 12.63 -14.00
C GLN A 33 2.15 12.15 -13.90
N SER A 34 2.95 12.84 -13.10
CA SER A 34 4.31 12.36 -12.82
C SER A 34 4.28 11.17 -11.86
N PRO A 35 5.23 10.22 -11.93
CA PRO A 35 5.37 9.17 -10.93
C PRO A 35 5.48 9.71 -9.50
N ALA A 36 6.14 10.86 -9.32
CA ALA A 36 6.27 11.50 -8.00
C ALA A 36 4.91 11.93 -7.44
N THR A 37 4.04 12.53 -8.26
CA THR A 37 2.68 12.91 -7.83
C THR A 37 1.86 11.69 -7.44
N VAL A 38 1.92 10.62 -8.24
CA VAL A 38 1.20 9.36 -7.95
C VAL A 38 1.70 8.73 -6.66
N PHE A 39 3.02 8.68 -6.49
CA PHE A 39 3.66 8.18 -5.28
C PHE A 39 3.25 8.97 -4.03
N ASP A 40 3.22 10.31 -4.12
CA ASP A 40 2.84 11.17 -3.00
C ASP A 40 1.37 10.98 -2.60
N VAL A 41 0.45 10.82 -3.56
CA VAL A 41 -0.97 10.56 -3.26
C VAL A 41 -1.15 9.22 -2.55
N MET A 42 -0.44 8.18 -3.00
CA MET A 42 -0.54 6.84 -2.40
C MET A 42 0.19 6.75 -1.07
N GLY A 43 1.35 7.40 -0.94
CA GLY A 43 2.24 7.30 0.21
C GLY A 43 2.01 8.34 1.31
N ASP A 44 1.14 9.33 1.10
CA ASP A 44 0.79 10.31 2.13
C ASP A 44 -0.34 9.77 3.01
N PRO A 45 -0.06 9.48 4.30
CA PRO A 45 -1.08 8.98 5.22
C PRO A 45 -2.31 9.89 5.33
N ALA A 46 -2.15 11.20 5.19
CA ALA A 46 -3.25 12.17 5.23
C ALA A 46 -4.21 12.02 4.03
N GLN A 47 -3.78 11.37 2.96
CA GLN A 47 -4.61 11.12 1.77
C GLN A 47 -5.43 9.83 1.86
N ILE A 48 -5.10 8.91 2.75
CA ILE A 48 -5.75 7.58 2.83
C ILE A 48 -7.27 7.71 2.91
N GLN A 49 -7.79 8.60 3.74
CA GLN A 49 -9.23 8.83 3.90
C GLN A 49 -9.92 9.35 2.62
N ASN A 50 -9.16 9.90 1.66
CA ASN A 50 -9.73 10.42 0.42
C ASN A 50 -10.00 9.33 -0.62
N TRP A 51 -9.31 8.19 -0.50
CA TRP A 51 -9.44 7.12 -1.47
C TRP A 51 -9.77 5.75 -0.86
N TYR A 52 -9.27 5.40 0.31
CA TYR A 52 -9.58 4.10 0.91
C TYR A 52 -10.94 4.12 1.60
N VAL A 53 -11.87 3.31 1.08
CA VAL A 53 -13.29 3.37 1.47
C VAL A 53 -13.58 3.06 2.94
N LEU A 54 -12.68 2.34 3.60
CA LEU A 54 -12.82 1.98 5.01
C LEU A 54 -12.13 2.93 5.97
N ALA A 55 -11.27 3.83 5.48
CA ALA A 55 -10.54 4.75 6.35
C ALA A 55 -11.44 5.89 6.81
N LYS A 56 -11.46 6.14 8.13
CA LYS A 56 -12.17 7.27 8.75
C LYS A 56 -11.23 8.42 9.04
N ASP A 57 -10.10 8.11 9.66
CA ASP A 57 -9.15 9.10 10.15
C ASP A 57 -7.74 8.51 10.18
N THR A 58 -6.73 9.37 10.16
CA THR A 58 -5.34 8.97 10.21
C THR A 58 -4.57 9.88 11.15
N VAL A 59 -3.86 9.30 12.10
CA VAL A 59 -2.93 10.00 13.00
C VAL A 59 -1.51 9.64 12.64
N VAL A 60 -0.74 10.64 12.23
CA VAL A 60 0.66 10.50 11.84
C VAL A 60 1.56 10.86 13.01
N ASP A 61 2.56 10.04 13.29
CA ASP A 61 3.64 10.41 14.19
C ASP A 61 4.63 11.30 13.44
N GLU A 62 4.48 12.62 13.57
CA GLU A 62 5.30 13.61 12.87
C GLU A 62 6.76 13.68 13.36
N GLN A 63 7.09 13.00 14.46
CA GLN A 63 8.43 13.02 15.04
C GLN A 63 9.37 11.99 14.41
N THR A 64 8.83 11.08 13.63
CA THR A 64 9.60 10.00 13.00
C THR A 64 10.03 10.38 11.58
N ALA A 65 11.24 10.02 11.17
CA ALA A 65 11.71 10.18 9.80
C ALA A 65 10.82 9.39 8.83
N LYS A 66 10.74 9.78 7.54
CA LYS A 66 9.82 9.13 6.58
C LYS A 66 10.12 7.65 6.36
N ASP A 67 11.36 7.24 6.45
CA ASP A 67 11.81 5.84 6.39
C ASP A 67 11.51 5.02 7.66
N GLU A 68 11.15 5.71 8.75
CA GLU A 68 10.70 5.13 10.00
C GLU A 68 9.27 5.55 10.34
N LEU A 69 8.54 6.09 9.36
CA LEU A 69 7.20 6.63 9.54
C LEU A 69 6.26 5.57 10.13
N GLN A 70 5.61 5.94 11.21
CA GLN A 70 4.54 5.18 11.83
C GLN A 70 3.30 6.04 11.90
N PHE A 71 2.15 5.44 11.61
CA PHE A 71 0.87 6.12 11.74
C PHE A 71 -0.23 5.12 12.09
N GLU A 72 -1.33 5.64 12.62
CA GLU A 72 -2.50 4.88 12.98
C GLU A 72 -3.66 5.30 12.08
N VAL A 73 -4.29 4.32 11.44
CA VAL A 73 -5.51 4.51 10.65
C VAL A 73 -6.69 3.92 11.41
N ASP A 74 -7.74 4.71 11.62
CA ASP A 74 -9.01 4.21 12.14
C ASP A 74 -9.89 3.72 10.99
N PHE A 75 -10.08 2.41 10.91
CA PHE A 75 -10.90 1.76 9.90
C PHE A 75 -12.30 1.45 10.41
N ILE A 76 -13.28 1.58 9.55
CA ILE A 76 -14.70 1.32 9.87
C ILE A 76 -14.93 -0.12 10.38
N LEU A 77 -14.23 -1.11 9.78
CA LEU A 77 -14.45 -2.52 10.12
C LEU A 77 -13.45 -3.09 11.13
N PHE A 78 -12.23 -2.52 11.18
CA PHE A 78 -11.12 -3.14 11.93
C PHE A 78 -10.69 -2.31 13.13
N GLY A 79 -11.31 -1.12 13.32
CA GLY A 79 -10.85 -0.16 14.32
C GLY A 79 -9.47 0.37 14.00
N LYS A 80 -8.67 0.59 15.02
CA LYS A 80 -7.34 1.17 14.89
C LYS A 80 -6.33 0.16 14.41
N VAL A 81 -5.68 0.48 13.30
CA VAL A 81 -4.60 -0.29 12.69
C VAL A 81 -3.35 0.57 12.64
N ARG A 82 -2.26 0.06 13.17
CA ARG A 82 -0.96 0.70 13.08
C ARG A 82 -0.25 0.25 11.82
N GLU A 83 0.29 1.22 11.10
CA GLU A 83 1.14 0.99 9.94
C GLU A 83 2.55 1.50 10.19
N GLU A 84 3.54 0.71 9.82
CA GLU A 84 4.96 1.04 9.92
C GLU A 84 5.62 0.90 8.56
N VAL A 85 6.27 1.98 8.10
CA VAL A 85 7.04 1.96 6.85
C VAL A 85 8.36 1.24 7.08
N LEU A 86 8.61 0.20 6.30
CA LEU A 86 9.82 -0.62 6.36
C LEU A 86 10.86 -0.22 5.30
N LEU A 87 10.41 0.34 4.19
CA LEU A 87 11.24 0.88 3.10
C LEU A 87 10.57 2.09 2.50
N TRP A 88 11.34 3.15 2.24
CA TRP A 88 10.86 4.36 1.58
C TRP A 88 11.84 4.81 0.51
N THR A 89 11.50 4.59 -0.75
CA THR A 89 12.35 4.91 -1.92
C THR A 89 11.54 5.69 -2.96
N PRO A 90 11.24 6.97 -2.70
CA PRO A 90 10.46 7.79 -3.64
C PRO A 90 11.26 8.08 -4.93
N PRO A 91 10.60 8.20 -6.07
CA PRO A 91 9.16 8.02 -6.30
C PRO A 91 8.81 6.58 -6.72
N GLN A 92 9.66 5.60 -6.44
CA GLN A 92 9.59 4.26 -7.02
C GLN A 92 8.78 3.28 -6.19
N ARG A 93 9.04 3.21 -4.87
CA ARG A 93 8.40 2.20 -4.01
C ARG A 93 8.46 2.52 -2.53
N TYR A 94 7.55 1.91 -1.81
CA TYR A 94 7.66 1.73 -0.36
C TYR A 94 7.03 0.41 0.07
N VAL A 95 7.50 -0.06 1.23
CA VAL A 95 7.00 -1.27 1.89
C VAL A 95 6.53 -0.88 3.27
N TYR A 96 5.37 -1.38 3.69
CA TYR A 96 4.88 -1.19 5.04
C TYR A 96 4.28 -2.47 5.60
N ARG A 97 4.27 -2.60 6.92
CA ARG A 97 3.51 -3.63 7.64
C ARG A 97 2.36 -2.99 8.38
N ALA A 98 1.30 -3.75 8.59
CA ALA A 98 0.13 -3.31 9.33
C ALA A 98 -0.28 -4.35 10.37
N PHE A 99 -0.74 -3.86 11.53
CA PHE A 99 -1.22 -4.70 12.62
C PHE A 99 -2.16 -3.92 13.55
N GLY A 100 -3.01 -4.66 14.27
CA GLY A 100 -3.96 -4.08 15.19
C GLY A 100 -4.73 -5.18 15.93
N GLU A 101 -5.39 -4.83 17.03
CA GLU A 101 -6.11 -5.79 17.88
C GLU A 101 -7.20 -6.56 17.12
N HIS A 102 -7.90 -5.87 16.21
CA HIS A 102 -8.99 -6.43 15.41
C HIS A 102 -8.64 -6.54 13.92
N PHE A 103 -7.35 -6.41 13.59
CA PHE A 103 -6.89 -6.49 12.21
C PHE A 103 -6.91 -7.96 11.76
N PRO A 104 -7.71 -8.33 10.74
CA PRO A 104 -8.02 -9.72 10.42
C PRO A 104 -6.97 -10.41 9.55
N PHE A 105 -5.72 -9.92 9.57
CA PHE A 105 -4.63 -10.45 8.79
C PHE A 105 -3.42 -10.72 9.68
N LYS A 106 -2.75 -11.83 9.45
CA LYS A 106 -1.51 -12.18 10.13
C LYS A 106 -0.33 -11.93 9.21
N ASP A 107 0.76 -11.42 9.78
CA ASP A 107 2.02 -11.16 9.07
C ASP A 107 1.83 -10.26 7.82
N TYR A 108 0.94 -9.27 7.93
CA TYR A 108 0.59 -8.40 6.81
C TYR A 108 1.74 -7.46 6.45
N VAL A 109 2.12 -7.52 5.18
CA VAL A 109 3.05 -6.59 4.54
C VAL A 109 2.47 -6.17 3.19
N ALA A 110 2.60 -4.91 2.85
CA ALA A 110 2.24 -4.40 1.54
C ALA A 110 3.43 -3.76 0.83
N LEU A 111 3.47 -3.95 -0.47
CA LEU A 111 4.41 -3.32 -1.39
C LEU A 111 3.65 -2.39 -2.33
N ILE A 112 4.10 -1.15 -2.40
CA ILE A 112 3.65 -0.15 -3.36
C ILE A 112 4.79 0.13 -4.32
N GLU A 113 4.50 0.06 -5.62
CA GLU A 113 5.45 0.41 -6.68
C GLU A 113 4.81 1.35 -7.70
N VAL A 114 5.58 2.35 -8.13
CA VAL A 114 5.20 3.27 -9.21
C VAL A 114 6.24 3.14 -10.31
N GLU A 115 5.81 2.64 -11.46
CA GLU A 115 6.64 2.44 -12.65
C GLU A 115 6.22 3.43 -13.73
N GLU A 116 7.20 4.23 -14.22
CA GLU A 116 6.98 5.07 -15.39
C GLU A 116 7.17 4.24 -16.65
N THR A 117 6.13 4.20 -17.50
CA THR A 117 6.17 3.48 -18.79
C THR A 117 6.31 4.40 -19.98
N ALA A 118 6.00 5.68 -19.81
CA ALA A 118 6.21 6.77 -20.76
C ALA A 118 6.21 8.11 -20.00
N PRO A 119 6.66 9.23 -20.57
CA PRO A 119 6.65 10.53 -19.91
C PRO A 119 5.26 10.88 -19.33
N ASN A 120 5.17 11.08 -18.02
CA ASN A 120 3.94 11.34 -17.28
C ASN A 120 2.85 10.26 -17.45
N ALA A 121 3.25 9.02 -17.61
CA ALA A 121 2.35 7.87 -17.67
C ALA A 121 3.01 6.64 -17.08
N GLY A 122 2.23 5.76 -16.46
CA GLY A 122 2.79 4.57 -15.85
C GLY A 122 1.76 3.66 -15.20
N VAL A 123 2.25 2.84 -14.29
CA VAL A 123 1.46 1.88 -13.52
C VAL A 123 1.78 2.05 -12.05
N LEU A 124 0.75 2.23 -11.25
CA LEU A 124 0.79 2.06 -9.81
C LEU A 124 0.40 0.61 -9.50
N ARG A 125 1.25 -0.10 -8.77
CA ARG A 125 0.99 -1.45 -8.29
C ARG A 125 0.91 -1.44 -6.76
N TRP A 126 -0.07 -2.16 -6.22
CA TRP A 126 -0.23 -2.40 -4.79
C TRP A 126 -0.40 -3.89 -4.56
N GLN A 127 0.54 -4.49 -3.84
CA GLN A 127 0.56 -5.92 -3.53
C GLN A 127 0.40 -6.13 -2.04
N GLN A 128 -0.47 -7.05 -1.64
CA GLN A 128 -0.72 -7.41 -0.25
C GLN A 128 -0.31 -8.86 0.01
N TYR A 129 0.54 -9.03 1.00
CA TYR A 129 1.09 -10.30 1.47
C TYR A 129 0.59 -10.53 2.89
N PHE A 130 -0.05 -11.65 3.14
CA PHE A 130 -0.50 -12.01 4.50
C PHE A 130 -0.80 -13.49 4.63
N THR A 131 -0.79 -13.95 5.88
CA THR A 131 -1.28 -15.27 6.26
C THR A 131 -2.74 -15.14 6.67
N GLU A 132 -3.59 -16.02 6.15
CA GLU A 132 -5.00 -16.06 6.51
C GLU A 132 -5.19 -16.48 7.97
N ILE A 133 -6.18 -15.90 8.61
CA ILE A 133 -6.68 -16.36 9.90
C ILE A 133 -7.81 -17.34 9.61
N GLU A 134 -7.77 -18.51 10.25
CA GLU A 134 -8.77 -19.56 10.07
C GLU A 134 -10.17 -19.09 10.50
N GLY A 135 -11.19 -19.66 9.86
CA GLY A 135 -12.60 -19.42 10.12
C GLY A 135 -13.38 -18.99 8.88
N GLU A 136 -14.65 -19.39 8.80
CA GLU A 136 -15.51 -19.12 7.63
C GLU A 136 -15.70 -17.62 7.39
N ASP A 137 -15.87 -16.83 8.44
CA ASP A 137 -16.04 -15.37 8.34
C ASP A 137 -14.78 -14.70 7.82
N ASN A 138 -13.59 -15.13 8.26
CA ASN A 138 -12.31 -14.64 7.79
C ASN A 138 -12.09 -15.06 6.33
N GLN A 139 -12.39 -16.29 5.98
CA GLN A 139 -12.27 -16.75 4.59
C GLN A 139 -13.14 -15.92 3.65
N ARG A 140 -14.40 -15.64 4.05
CA ARG A 140 -15.28 -14.79 3.26
C ARG A 140 -14.79 -13.34 3.19
N LEU A 141 -14.26 -12.81 4.29
CA LEU A 141 -13.65 -11.48 4.31
C LEU A 141 -12.50 -11.40 3.31
N HIS A 142 -11.59 -12.36 3.36
CA HIS A 142 -10.38 -12.34 2.52
C HIS A 142 -10.69 -12.58 1.05
N SER A 143 -11.53 -13.56 0.72
CA SER A 143 -11.72 -14.01 -0.67
C SER A 143 -12.79 -13.23 -1.45
N VAL A 144 -13.73 -12.58 -0.76
CA VAL A 144 -14.86 -11.89 -1.41
C VAL A 144 -14.90 -10.40 -1.04
N ILE A 145 -14.90 -10.09 0.25
CA ILE A 145 -15.16 -8.72 0.71
C ILE A 145 -13.96 -7.82 0.45
N LEU A 146 -12.77 -8.24 0.85
CA LEU A 146 -11.55 -7.44 0.72
C LEU A 146 -11.20 -7.11 -0.74
N PRO A 147 -11.21 -8.06 -1.70
CA PRO A 147 -10.95 -7.73 -3.09
C PRO A 147 -11.90 -6.67 -3.64
N HIS A 148 -13.18 -6.76 -3.30
CA HIS A 148 -14.19 -5.78 -3.73
C HIS A 148 -13.98 -4.39 -3.10
N LEU A 149 -13.69 -4.33 -1.79
CA LEU A 149 -13.40 -3.07 -1.10
C LEU A 149 -12.14 -2.40 -1.66
N ASN A 150 -11.12 -3.18 -1.96
CA ASN A 150 -9.89 -2.68 -2.57
C ASN A 150 -10.16 -2.18 -4.01
N GLU A 151 -10.98 -2.87 -4.79
CA GLU A 151 -11.36 -2.43 -6.13
C GLU A 151 -12.07 -1.05 -6.08
N VAL A 152 -13.05 -0.89 -5.19
CA VAL A 152 -13.75 0.39 -5.01
C VAL A 152 -12.79 1.48 -4.54
N SER A 153 -11.87 1.15 -3.63
CA SER A 153 -10.84 2.08 -3.15
C SER A 153 -9.91 2.51 -4.28
N LEU A 154 -9.46 1.58 -5.11
CA LEU A 154 -8.60 1.88 -6.25
C LEU A 154 -9.31 2.69 -7.33
N GLN A 155 -10.62 2.51 -7.52
CA GLN A 155 -11.41 3.35 -8.42
C GLN A 155 -11.47 4.80 -7.92
N ARG A 156 -11.57 5.03 -6.60
CA ARG A 156 -11.46 6.38 -6.01
C ARG A 156 -10.04 6.94 -6.17
N LEU A 157 -9.02 6.14 -5.88
CA LEU A 157 -7.63 6.53 -6.07
C LEU A 157 -7.36 6.94 -7.53
N ALA A 158 -7.88 6.18 -8.49
CA ALA A 158 -7.75 6.48 -9.91
C ALA A 158 -8.26 7.89 -10.26
N THR A 159 -9.34 8.36 -9.62
CA THR A 159 -9.82 9.73 -9.84
C THR A 159 -8.83 10.80 -9.38
N LEU A 160 -8.01 10.50 -8.36
CA LEU A 160 -7.02 11.44 -7.81
C LEU A 160 -5.73 11.49 -8.64
N ILE A 161 -5.39 10.38 -9.31
CA ILE A 161 -4.14 10.24 -10.06
C ILE A 161 -4.34 10.24 -11.58
N ASN A 162 -5.51 10.65 -12.06
CA ASN A 162 -5.88 10.55 -13.47
C ASN A 162 -5.66 9.15 -14.05
N GLY A 163 -6.16 8.16 -13.29
CA GLY A 163 -5.97 6.74 -13.56
C GLY A 163 -7.11 6.08 -14.31
N SER A 164 -6.80 4.93 -14.86
CA SER A 164 -7.72 4.02 -15.59
C SER A 164 -7.28 2.57 -15.38
N ASP A 165 -8.04 1.65 -15.96
CA ASP A 165 -7.69 0.23 -16.01
C ASP A 165 -7.35 -0.36 -14.62
N VAL A 166 -8.24 -0.11 -13.66
CA VAL A 166 -8.14 -0.70 -12.33
C VAL A 166 -8.29 -2.21 -12.42
N SER A 167 -7.35 -2.95 -11.85
CA SER A 167 -7.43 -4.40 -11.74
C SER A 167 -7.11 -4.89 -10.34
N VAL A 168 -7.80 -5.90 -9.89
CA VAL A 168 -7.56 -6.62 -8.64
C VAL A 168 -7.52 -8.11 -8.94
N VAL A 169 -6.37 -8.73 -8.72
CA VAL A 169 -6.18 -10.17 -8.85
C VAL A 169 -6.04 -10.78 -7.47
N SER A 170 -6.95 -11.69 -7.14
CA SER A 170 -6.94 -12.44 -5.88
C SER A 170 -6.27 -13.80 -6.09
N HIS A 171 -5.38 -14.16 -5.16
CA HIS A 171 -4.71 -15.45 -5.05
C HIS A 171 -5.20 -16.24 -3.82
N LEU A 172 -6.44 -15.99 -3.42
CA LEU A 172 -7.13 -16.62 -2.30
C LEU A 172 -8.03 -17.75 -2.76
#